data_bef71e359ab498e72b32b0763d2ca11b
#
_entry.id   bef71e359ab498e72b32b0763d2ca11b
#
_cell.length_a   1.000
_cell.length_b   1.000
_cell.length_c   1.000
_cell.angle_alpha   90.00
_cell.angle_beta   90.00
_cell.angle_gamma   90.00
#
_symmetry.space_group_name_H-M   'P 1'
#
loop_
_entity.id
_entity.type
_entity.pdbx_description
1 polymer ?
#
loop_
_entity_poly.entity_id
_entity_poly.type
_entity_poly.pdbx_seq_one_letter_code
_entity_poly.pdbx_strand_id
1 'polypeptide(L)'
;MIPAAMTEKYKGRIINIHPSLIPSFCGVGYYGLKVHEAALARGVKVTGATVHYVDGGMDTGPIILQKAVEVEEGDTPEILQRRVMEQAEWIILPKAINMIANGQ
;
A
#
# COMPACT_ATOMS: atom_id res chain seq x y z
N MET A 1 -10.07 3.25 8.98
CA MET A 1 -10.79 2.97 7.73
C MET A 1 -11.79 4.09 7.45
N ILE A 2 -11.88 4.49 6.20
CA ILE A 2 -12.76 5.58 5.78
C ILE A 2 -14.16 5.04 5.50
N PRO A 3 -15.22 5.65 6.10
CA PRO A 3 -16.59 5.20 5.85
C PRO A 3 -16.98 5.29 4.37
N ALA A 4 -17.81 4.36 3.90
CA ALA A 4 -18.23 4.31 2.51
C ALA A 4 -18.95 5.60 2.06
N ALA A 5 -19.80 6.18 2.91
CA ALA A 5 -20.49 7.42 2.59
C ALA A 5 -19.51 8.57 2.33
N MET A 6 -18.41 8.58 3.06
CA MET A 6 -17.37 9.59 2.87
C MET A 6 -16.61 9.38 1.57
N THR A 7 -16.34 8.12 1.22
CA THR A 7 -15.63 7.82 -0.03
C THR A 7 -16.47 8.16 -1.26
N GLU A 8 -17.78 8.00 -1.21
CA GLU A 8 -18.65 8.41 -2.30
C GLU A 8 -18.58 9.92 -2.55
N LYS A 9 -18.66 10.71 -1.48
CA LYS A 9 -18.61 12.17 -1.56
C LYS A 9 -17.27 12.67 -2.13
N TYR A 10 -16.18 12.01 -1.77
CA TYR A 10 -14.83 12.44 -2.17
C TYR A 10 -14.17 11.45 -3.14
N LYS A 11 -14.98 10.74 -3.91
CA LYS A 11 -14.48 9.78 -4.88
C LYS A 11 -13.41 10.41 -5.77
N GLY A 12 -12.27 9.74 -5.90
CA GLY A 12 -11.13 10.23 -6.66
C GLY A 12 -10.25 11.22 -5.93
N ARG A 13 -10.62 11.59 -4.68
CA ARG A 13 -9.84 12.55 -3.87
C ARG A 13 -9.24 11.94 -2.61
N ILE A 14 -9.80 10.82 -2.15
CA ILE A 14 -9.30 10.14 -0.97
C ILE A 14 -8.37 9.03 -1.43
N ILE A 15 -7.18 9.00 -0.86
CA ILE A 15 -6.18 8.01 -1.20
C ILE A 15 -5.75 7.25 0.05
N ASN A 16 -5.23 6.05 -0.16
CA ASN A 16 -4.69 5.21 0.90
C ASN A 16 -3.40 4.57 0.42
N ILE A 17 -2.55 4.18 1.37
CA ILE A 17 -1.34 3.44 1.05
C ILE A 17 -1.41 2.07 1.73
N HIS A 18 -1.04 1.03 0.99
CA HIS A 18 -1.04 -0.34 1.48
C HIS A 18 0.38 -0.91 1.30
N PRO A 19 0.93 -1.59 2.35
CA PRO A 19 2.32 -2.05 2.31
C PRO A 19 2.51 -3.37 1.54
N SER A 20 1.96 -3.44 0.34
CA SER A 20 2.19 -4.54 -0.59
C SER A 20 2.01 -4.04 -2.01
N LEU A 21 2.36 -4.88 -2.97
CA LEU A 21 2.09 -4.60 -4.38
C LEU A 21 0.70 -5.16 -4.71
N ILE A 22 -0.34 -4.34 -4.54
CA ILE A 22 -1.71 -4.76 -4.81
C ILE A 22 -1.80 -5.31 -6.24
N PRO A 23 -2.49 -6.43 -6.47
CA PRO A 23 -3.44 -7.13 -5.60
C PRO A 23 -2.85 -8.15 -4.63
N SER A 24 -1.55 -8.23 -4.50
CA SER A 24 -0.91 -9.18 -3.57
C SER A 24 -1.12 -8.75 -2.12
N PHE A 25 -1.44 -9.70 -1.26
CA PHE A 25 -1.55 -9.51 0.20
C PHE A 25 -2.38 -8.28 0.59
N CYS A 26 -3.58 -8.17 0.03
CA CYS A 26 -4.50 -7.09 0.34
C CYS A 26 -5.90 -7.64 0.63
N GLY A 27 -6.77 -6.77 1.14
CA GLY A 27 -8.13 -7.16 1.47
C GLY A 27 -8.30 -7.45 2.95
N VAL A 28 -9.36 -8.20 3.30
CA VAL A 28 -9.71 -8.49 4.68
C VAL A 28 -8.59 -9.27 5.37
N GLY A 29 -8.16 -8.77 6.54
CA GLY A 29 -7.13 -9.43 7.35
C GLY A 29 -5.71 -9.03 7.02
N TYR A 30 -5.47 -8.37 5.90
CA TYR A 30 -4.13 -7.93 5.52
C TYR A 30 -3.92 -6.47 5.89
N TYR A 31 -3.41 -6.24 7.09
CA TYR A 31 -3.12 -4.89 7.57
C TYR A 31 -1.88 -4.90 8.45
N GLY A 32 -1.15 -3.78 8.46
CA GLY A 32 0.02 -3.59 9.29
C GLY A 32 1.05 -4.70 9.12
N LEU A 33 1.52 -5.22 10.24
CA LEU A 33 2.57 -6.23 10.26
C LEU A 33 2.15 -7.55 9.62
N LYS A 34 0.84 -7.84 9.61
CA LYS A 34 0.32 -9.08 9.02
C LYS A 34 0.62 -9.21 7.52
N VAL A 35 0.68 -8.10 6.82
CA VAL A 35 1.03 -8.09 5.39
C VAL A 35 2.45 -8.63 5.21
N HIS A 36 3.38 -8.16 6.03
CA HIS A 36 4.78 -8.56 5.95
C HIS A 36 4.98 -10.00 6.41
N GLU A 37 4.23 -10.41 7.43
CA GLU A 37 4.23 -11.81 7.87
C GLU A 37 3.79 -12.75 6.75
N ALA A 38 2.71 -12.38 6.06
CA ALA A 38 2.18 -13.18 4.95
C ALA A 38 3.15 -13.23 3.76
N ALA A 39 3.78 -12.11 3.44
CA ALA A 39 4.76 -12.04 2.35
C ALA A 39 5.95 -12.95 2.64
N LEU A 40 6.48 -12.91 3.85
CA LEU A 40 7.59 -13.77 4.25
C LEU A 40 7.21 -15.24 4.27
N ALA A 41 6.01 -15.55 4.80
CA ALA A 41 5.52 -16.93 4.84
C ALA A 41 5.36 -17.52 3.45
N ARG A 42 4.93 -16.72 2.49
CA ARG A 42 4.79 -17.16 1.10
C ARG A 42 6.14 -17.29 0.40
N GLY A 43 7.16 -16.63 0.90
CA GLY A 43 8.50 -16.69 0.31
C GLY A 43 8.70 -15.79 -0.90
N VAL A 44 7.94 -14.68 -0.99
CA VAL A 44 8.10 -13.76 -2.11
C VAL A 44 9.48 -13.12 -2.07
N LYS A 45 10.02 -12.82 -3.24
CA LYS A 45 11.33 -12.19 -3.36
C LYS A 45 11.22 -10.67 -3.51
N VAL A 46 10.05 -10.19 -3.87
CA VAL A 46 9.76 -8.77 -4.07
C VAL A 46 8.44 -8.44 -3.40
N THR A 47 8.41 -7.35 -2.66
CA THR A 47 7.21 -6.77 -2.08
C THR A 47 7.23 -5.28 -2.39
N GLY A 48 6.52 -4.46 -1.64
CA GLY A 48 6.52 -3.02 -1.89
C GLY A 48 5.34 -2.33 -1.26
N ALA A 49 4.95 -1.22 -1.86
CA ALA A 49 3.81 -0.44 -1.39
C ALA A 49 3.00 0.08 -2.57
N THR A 50 1.73 0.31 -2.34
CA THR A 50 0.78 0.81 -3.34
C THR A 50 0.00 1.98 -2.77
N VAL A 51 -0.06 3.09 -3.52
CA VAL A 51 -0.98 4.19 -3.23
C VAL A 51 -2.13 4.06 -4.22
N HIS A 52 -3.36 4.06 -3.71
CA HIS A 52 -4.55 3.89 -4.54
C HIS A 52 -5.67 4.81 -4.08
N TYR A 53 -6.63 5.05 -4.96
CA TYR A 53 -7.84 5.76 -4.59
C TYR A 53 -8.73 4.85 -3.76
N VAL A 54 -9.47 5.46 -2.83
CA VAL A 54 -10.44 4.74 -2.00
C VAL A 54 -11.80 4.82 -2.68
N ASP A 55 -12.43 3.66 -2.89
CA ASP A 55 -13.71 3.57 -3.61
C ASP A 55 -14.83 2.91 -2.80
N GLY A 56 -14.62 2.75 -1.49
CA GLY A 56 -15.58 2.10 -0.61
C GLY A 56 -15.30 0.62 -0.38
N GLY A 57 -14.52 -0.01 -1.23
CA GLY A 57 -14.03 -1.38 -1.03
C GLY A 57 -12.73 -1.37 -0.23
N MET A 58 -12.27 -2.55 0.14
CA MET A 58 -10.99 -2.68 0.85
C MET A 58 -9.86 -2.95 -0.15
N ASP A 59 -8.99 -1.94 -0.33
CA ASP A 59 -7.82 -2.02 -1.22
C ASP A 59 -8.18 -2.34 -2.67
N THR A 60 -9.34 -1.84 -3.14
CA THR A 60 -9.85 -2.16 -4.48
C THR A 60 -9.92 -0.97 -5.44
N GLY A 61 -9.62 0.25 -4.96
CA GLY A 61 -9.65 1.43 -5.82
C GLY A 61 -8.51 1.46 -6.84
N PRO A 62 -8.61 2.32 -7.85
CA PRO A 62 -7.57 2.43 -8.88
C PRO A 62 -6.20 2.78 -8.29
N ILE A 63 -5.17 2.14 -8.81
CA ILE A 63 -3.79 2.35 -8.35
C ILE A 63 -3.24 3.65 -8.93
N ILE A 64 -2.56 4.44 -8.07
CA ILE A 64 -1.91 5.67 -8.47
C ILE A 64 -0.42 5.43 -8.70
N LEU A 65 0.26 4.89 -7.66
CA LEU A 65 1.69 4.60 -7.72
C LEU A 65 1.99 3.31 -6.97
N GLN A 66 3.03 2.63 -7.41
CA GLN A 66 3.57 1.46 -6.72
C GLN A 66 5.08 1.55 -6.73
N LYS A 67 5.71 1.00 -5.68
CA LYS A 67 7.16 0.89 -5.62
C LYS A 67 7.55 -0.46 -5.06
N ALA A 68 8.39 -1.17 -5.78
CA ALA A 68 8.88 -2.48 -5.39
C ALA A 68 10.05 -2.36 -4.41
N VAL A 69 10.12 -3.32 -3.50
CA VAL A 69 11.20 -3.45 -2.51
C VAL A 69 11.61 -4.90 -2.46
N GLU A 70 12.90 -5.17 -2.49
CA GLU A 70 13.39 -6.53 -2.40
C GLU A 70 13.31 -7.09 -0.99
N VAL A 71 12.92 -8.37 -0.89
CA VAL A 71 12.94 -9.12 0.37
C VAL A 71 14.32 -9.76 0.49
N GLU A 72 14.97 -9.56 1.63
CA GLU A 72 16.31 -10.09 1.88
C GLU A 72 16.23 -11.33 2.76
N GLU A 73 17.19 -12.23 2.57
CA GLU A 73 17.27 -13.43 3.38
C GLU A 73 17.44 -13.06 4.85
N GLY A 74 16.70 -13.72 5.72
CA GLY A 74 16.74 -13.45 7.14
C GLY A 74 15.85 -12.32 7.61
N ASP A 75 15.07 -11.71 6.72
CA ASP A 75 14.15 -10.65 7.11
C ASP A 75 13.09 -11.16 8.10
N THR A 76 12.86 -10.36 9.14
CA THR A 76 11.70 -10.54 10.01
C THR A 76 10.59 -9.61 9.53
N PRO A 77 9.33 -9.82 9.96
CA PRO A 77 8.24 -8.92 9.59
C PRO A 77 8.55 -7.46 9.94
N GLU A 78 9.16 -7.21 11.10
CA GLU A 78 9.49 -5.86 11.56
C GLU A 78 10.55 -5.21 10.68
N ILE A 79 11.59 -5.95 10.31
CA ILE A 79 12.65 -5.44 9.43
C ILE A 79 12.09 -5.14 8.05
N LEU A 80 11.27 -6.04 7.52
CA LEU A 80 10.66 -5.84 6.21
C LEU A 80 9.71 -4.65 6.21
N GLN A 81 8.90 -4.51 7.25
CA GLN A 81 8.00 -3.38 7.41
C GLN A 81 8.77 -2.06 7.36
N ARG A 82 9.87 -1.98 8.09
CA ARG A 82 10.67 -0.75 8.12
C ARG A 82 11.28 -0.46 6.76
N ARG A 83 11.78 -1.48 6.06
CA ARG A 83 12.35 -1.29 4.73
C ARG A 83 11.29 -0.79 3.74
N VAL A 84 10.10 -1.37 3.77
CA VAL A 84 9.00 -0.95 2.91
C VAL A 84 8.60 0.49 3.22
N MET A 85 8.54 0.87 4.50
CA MET A 85 8.24 2.24 4.89
C MET A 85 9.28 3.22 4.34
N GLU A 86 10.55 2.93 4.57
CA GLU A 86 11.64 3.84 4.20
C GLU A 86 11.88 3.89 2.69
N GLN A 87 11.81 2.75 2.01
CA GLN A 87 12.17 2.67 0.59
C GLN A 87 10.97 2.81 -0.35
N ALA A 88 9.76 2.70 0.14
CA ALA A 88 8.56 2.79 -0.70
C ALA A 88 7.54 3.77 -0.18
N GLU A 89 6.93 3.50 0.97
CA GLU A 89 5.81 4.31 1.46
C GLU A 89 6.15 5.79 1.60
N TRP A 90 7.26 6.10 2.22
CA TRP A 90 7.68 7.49 2.47
C TRP A 90 8.10 8.22 1.21
N ILE A 91 8.32 7.48 0.13
CA ILE A 91 8.68 8.06 -1.16
C ILE A 91 7.45 8.28 -2.03
N ILE A 92 6.60 7.25 -2.17
CA ILE A 92 5.49 7.31 -3.12
C ILE A 92 4.27 8.07 -2.60
N LEU A 93 4.04 8.13 -1.29
CA LEU A 93 2.88 8.84 -0.77
C LEU A 93 2.95 10.34 -1.03
N PRO A 94 4.05 11.04 -0.68
CA PRO A 94 4.18 12.45 -1.03
C PRO A 94 4.11 12.69 -2.55
N LYS A 95 4.70 11.79 -3.33
CA LYS A 95 4.67 11.88 -4.78
C LYS A 95 3.26 11.77 -5.33
N ALA A 96 2.46 10.82 -4.81
CA ALA A 96 1.07 10.64 -5.21
C ALA A 96 0.24 11.88 -4.87
N ILE A 97 0.42 12.42 -3.67
CA ILE A 97 -0.29 13.62 -3.23
C ILE A 97 0.03 14.78 -4.16
N ASN A 98 1.29 14.93 -4.53
CA ASN A 98 1.72 15.99 -5.42
C ASN A 98 1.13 15.85 -6.83
N MET A 99 1.06 14.62 -7.34
CA MET A 99 0.43 14.34 -8.63
C MET A 99 -1.03 14.76 -8.64
N ILE A 100 -1.77 14.40 -7.60
CA ILE A 100 -3.20 14.73 -7.47
C ILE A 100 -3.38 16.23 -7.35
N ALA A 101 -2.55 16.91 -6.56
CA ALA A 101 -2.62 18.36 -6.39
C ALA A 101 -2.38 19.11 -7.71
N ASN A 102 -1.63 18.49 -8.63
CA ASN A 102 -1.34 19.07 -9.94
C ASN A 102 -2.30 18.59 -11.04
N GLY A 103 -3.40 17.97 -10.66
CA GLY A 103 -4.43 17.56 -11.61
C GLY A 103 -4.10 16.30 -12.41
N GLN A 104 -3.21 15.48 -11.91
CA GLN A 104 -2.80 14.26 -12.62
C GLN A 104 -3.57 13.03 -12.17
#